data_7727f8c4f650e3fee3e50410f52b2207
#
_entry.id   7727f8c4f650e3fee3e50410f52b2207
#
_cell.length_a   1.000
_cell.length_b   1.000
_cell.length_c   1.000
_cell.angle_alpha   90.00
_cell.angle_beta   90.00
_cell.angle_gamma   90.00
#
_symmetry.space_group_name_H-M   'P 1'
#
loop_
_entity.id
_entity.type
_entity.pdbx_description
1 polymer ?
#
loop_
_entity_poly.entity_id
_entity_poly.type
_entity_poly.pdbx_seq_one_letter_code
_entity_poly.pdbx_strand_id
1 'polypeptide(L)'
;MVMAGAPLIAEDPEPTEEQIKYAIRGNVCRCTGYKKIIEGISLAAAVLRGEKQIDEDLERGDDYGVGKRAFRIDVRKKVLGEGKYPDDIDELDQPGLTYASAVRSKYPRARVLSIDTSKAEALPGVVGILRAEDVPVNQVGHLIQDWDVMIAAGDITRCVGDAIVLVVAEDEATLEKAKKLVKIDYEPLEPVRNIVEARAADAPRLHDSFFAFGNTVELKDNVCQSRHVTRGDAAKALAESAFTVTQRFTTPFTEHAFLEPECAVAFPYKNGVKVQSTDQGAYDTRKECAHMFGWDNEPERVVVETMLVGGGFGGKEDVTVQHH
;
A
#
# COMPACT_ATOMS: atom_id res chain seq x y z
N MET A 1 -20.69 -3.00 -8.30
CA MET A 1 -21.60 -2.11 -9.08
C MET A 1 -22.28 -2.83 -10.23
N VAL A 2 -21.57 -3.59 -11.07
CA VAL A 2 -22.22 -4.44 -12.12
C VAL A 2 -23.25 -5.36 -11.48
N MET A 3 -22.88 -6.10 -10.44
CA MET A 3 -23.80 -6.99 -9.69
C MET A 3 -24.92 -6.29 -8.92
N ALA A 4 -24.84 -4.97 -8.76
CA ALA A 4 -25.95 -4.18 -8.21
C ALA A 4 -26.85 -3.60 -9.29
N GLY A 5 -26.31 -3.30 -10.47
CA GLY A 5 -27.07 -2.77 -11.61
C GLY A 5 -27.83 -3.85 -12.38
N ALA A 6 -27.25 -5.04 -12.53
CA ALA A 6 -27.87 -6.11 -13.32
C ALA A 6 -29.24 -6.57 -12.77
N PRO A 7 -29.42 -6.85 -11.44
CA PRO A 7 -30.74 -7.16 -10.88
C PRO A 7 -31.75 -6.02 -11.06
N LEU A 8 -31.33 -4.76 -10.87
CA LEU A 8 -32.21 -3.62 -11.08
C LEU A 8 -32.78 -3.60 -12.50
N ILE A 9 -31.92 -3.77 -13.52
CA ILE A 9 -32.36 -3.79 -14.92
C ILE A 9 -33.27 -4.99 -15.21
N ALA A 10 -33.04 -6.13 -14.53
CA ALA A 10 -33.89 -7.31 -14.68
C ALA A 10 -35.29 -7.11 -14.08
N GLU A 11 -35.39 -6.34 -12.99
CA GLU A 11 -36.67 -6.01 -12.34
C GLU A 11 -37.38 -4.84 -13.01
N ASP A 12 -36.63 -3.82 -13.39
CA ASP A 12 -37.10 -2.62 -14.07
C ASP A 12 -36.25 -2.34 -15.30
N PRO A 13 -36.71 -2.71 -16.51
CA PRO A 13 -35.93 -2.49 -17.73
C PRO A 13 -35.69 -1.01 -18.09
N GLU A 14 -36.39 -0.07 -17.46
CA GLU A 14 -36.24 1.37 -17.70
C GLU A 14 -36.01 2.14 -16.39
N PRO A 15 -34.91 1.82 -15.65
CA PRO A 15 -34.68 2.39 -14.36
C PRO A 15 -34.35 3.87 -14.46
N THR A 16 -34.95 4.68 -13.57
CA THR A 16 -34.62 6.09 -13.41
C THR A 16 -33.23 6.28 -12.80
N GLU A 17 -32.64 7.43 -12.99
CA GLU A 17 -31.34 7.76 -12.36
C GLU A 17 -31.36 7.58 -10.83
N GLU A 18 -32.47 7.96 -10.18
CA GLU A 18 -32.62 7.81 -8.73
C GLU A 18 -32.70 6.34 -8.30
N GLN A 19 -33.35 5.48 -9.06
CA GLN A 19 -33.36 4.04 -8.81
C GLN A 19 -31.96 3.45 -8.97
N ILE A 20 -31.21 3.87 -9.99
CA ILE A 20 -29.83 3.45 -10.20
C ILE A 20 -28.95 3.88 -9.01
N LYS A 21 -29.02 5.16 -8.60
CA LYS A 21 -28.31 5.66 -7.42
C LYS A 21 -28.64 4.87 -6.16
N TYR A 22 -29.92 4.58 -5.96
CA TYR A 22 -30.37 3.79 -4.83
C TYR A 22 -29.81 2.35 -4.86
N ALA A 23 -29.82 1.69 -6.01
CA ALA A 23 -29.30 0.35 -6.18
C ALA A 23 -27.79 0.24 -5.85
N ILE A 24 -26.99 1.26 -6.27
CA ILE A 24 -25.54 1.24 -6.05
C ILE A 24 -25.10 1.93 -4.75
N ARG A 25 -26.02 2.42 -3.91
CA ARG A 25 -25.69 3.20 -2.69
C ARG A 25 -24.75 2.51 -1.71
N GLY A 26 -24.77 1.18 -1.67
CA GLY A 26 -23.86 0.37 -0.85
C GLY A 26 -22.49 0.13 -1.45
N ASN A 27 -22.27 0.54 -2.71
CA ASN A 27 -21.01 0.34 -3.42
C ASN A 27 -20.17 1.62 -3.36
N VAL A 28 -19.44 1.81 -2.28
CA VAL A 28 -18.60 2.99 -2.08
C VAL A 28 -17.45 3.03 -3.08
N CYS A 29 -17.31 4.15 -3.79
CA CYS A 29 -16.22 4.40 -4.72
C CYS A 29 -15.66 5.82 -4.56
N ARG A 30 -14.39 5.94 -4.25
CA ARG A 30 -13.70 7.23 -4.09
C ARG A 30 -13.22 7.82 -5.43
N CYS A 31 -13.06 6.99 -6.48
CA CYS A 31 -12.36 7.37 -7.71
C CYS A 31 -13.25 8.01 -8.79
N THR A 32 -14.48 7.49 -8.98
CA THR A 32 -15.26 7.73 -10.22
C THR A 32 -16.22 8.90 -10.16
N GLY A 33 -16.60 9.36 -8.95
CA GLY A 33 -17.69 10.32 -8.77
C GLY A 33 -19.07 9.80 -9.24
N TYR A 34 -19.17 8.48 -9.51
CA TYR A 34 -20.38 7.74 -9.88
C TYR A 34 -21.01 8.08 -11.23
N LYS A 35 -20.77 9.25 -11.81
CA LYS A 35 -21.43 9.70 -13.06
C LYS A 35 -21.34 8.66 -14.17
N LYS A 36 -20.13 8.17 -14.46
CA LYS A 36 -19.91 7.16 -15.53
C LYS A 36 -20.54 5.81 -15.21
N ILE A 37 -20.67 5.45 -13.95
CA ILE A 37 -21.32 4.23 -13.52
C ILE A 37 -22.82 4.30 -13.77
N ILE A 38 -23.46 5.41 -13.39
CA ILE A 38 -24.89 5.67 -13.62
C ILE A 38 -25.19 5.68 -15.12
N GLU A 39 -24.40 6.45 -15.91
CA GLU A 39 -24.51 6.47 -17.37
C GLU A 39 -24.34 5.06 -17.98
N GLY A 40 -23.41 4.25 -17.47
CA GLY A 40 -23.16 2.90 -17.93
C GLY A 40 -24.34 1.95 -17.67
N ILE A 41 -24.94 2.01 -16.47
CA ILE A 41 -26.12 1.20 -16.12
C ILE A 41 -27.32 1.63 -16.99
N SER A 42 -27.54 2.94 -17.16
CA SER A 42 -28.60 3.46 -18.04
C SER A 42 -28.39 3.01 -19.50
N LEU A 43 -27.15 3.06 -19.99
CA LEU A 43 -26.81 2.58 -21.34
C LEU A 43 -27.06 1.08 -21.48
N ALA A 44 -26.64 0.28 -20.50
CA ALA A 44 -26.88 -1.17 -20.52
C ALA A 44 -28.38 -1.50 -20.58
N ALA A 45 -29.22 -0.79 -19.82
CA ALA A 45 -30.66 -0.91 -19.88
C ALA A 45 -31.22 -0.60 -21.30
N ALA A 46 -30.77 0.50 -21.89
CA ALA A 46 -31.19 0.88 -23.25
C ALA A 46 -30.73 -0.11 -24.34
N VAL A 47 -29.53 -0.69 -24.18
CA VAL A 47 -29.02 -1.74 -25.07
C VAL A 47 -29.87 -3.02 -24.97
N LEU A 48 -30.20 -3.43 -23.74
CA LEU A 48 -31.03 -4.64 -23.52
C LEU A 48 -32.45 -4.46 -24.03
N ARG A 49 -32.99 -3.27 -24.10
CA ARG A 49 -34.27 -2.95 -24.76
C ARG A 49 -34.17 -2.82 -26.27
N GLY A 50 -32.97 -2.89 -26.86
CA GLY A 50 -32.73 -2.72 -28.29
C GLY A 50 -32.80 -1.27 -28.81
N GLU A 51 -32.80 -0.27 -27.91
CA GLU A 51 -32.86 1.13 -28.27
C GLU A 51 -31.50 1.70 -28.68
N LYS A 52 -30.42 1.06 -28.20
CA LYS A 52 -29.04 1.43 -28.50
C LYS A 52 -28.21 0.21 -28.84
N GLN A 53 -27.15 0.42 -29.62
CA GLN A 53 -26.13 -0.57 -29.89
C GLN A 53 -24.86 -0.19 -29.15
N ILE A 54 -24.10 -1.18 -28.69
CA ILE A 54 -22.75 -0.99 -28.20
C ILE A 54 -21.86 -0.79 -29.42
N ASP A 55 -21.06 0.25 -29.40
CA ASP A 55 -20.02 0.47 -30.41
C ASP A 55 -18.86 -0.51 -30.09
N GLU A 56 -18.89 -1.65 -30.77
CA GLU A 56 -17.87 -2.71 -30.61
C GLU A 56 -16.51 -2.29 -31.19
N ASP A 57 -16.47 -1.29 -32.07
CA ASP A 57 -15.25 -0.73 -32.67
C ASP A 57 -14.41 0.14 -31.69
N LEU A 58 -14.86 0.27 -30.44
CA LEU A 58 -14.03 0.81 -29.35
C LEU A 58 -12.92 -0.16 -28.89
N GLU A 59 -12.89 -1.39 -29.39
CA GLU A 59 -11.71 -2.24 -29.30
C GLU A 59 -10.59 -1.60 -30.13
N ARG A 60 -9.38 -1.55 -29.55
CA ARG A 60 -8.16 -0.93 -30.09
C ARG A 60 -8.03 -1.04 -31.61
N GLY A 61 -8.51 -0.05 -32.31
CA GLY A 61 -8.15 0.17 -33.71
C GLY A 61 -6.76 0.76 -33.85
N ASP A 62 -6.24 0.79 -35.06
CA ASP A 62 -4.94 1.38 -35.40
C ASP A 62 -4.82 2.89 -35.09
N ASP A 63 -5.94 3.54 -34.72
CA ASP A 63 -6.03 4.96 -34.34
C ASP A 63 -5.90 5.16 -32.82
N TYR A 64 -5.06 4.39 -32.16
CA TYR A 64 -4.73 4.52 -30.73
C TYR A 64 -3.74 5.66 -30.49
N GLY A 65 -4.07 6.66 -29.65
CA GLY A 65 -3.19 7.76 -29.33
C GLY A 65 -3.75 8.75 -28.32
N VAL A 66 -2.96 9.76 -28.00
CA VAL A 66 -3.36 10.83 -27.07
C VAL A 66 -4.64 11.53 -27.55
N GLY A 67 -5.61 11.68 -26.65
CA GLY A 67 -6.90 12.29 -26.95
C GLY A 67 -7.92 11.35 -27.61
N LYS A 68 -7.57 10.11 -27.89
CA LYS A 68 -8.49 9.09 -28.42
C LYS A 68 -9.21 8.34 -27.31
N ARG A 69 -10.42 7.86 -27.60
CA ARG A 69 -11.16 6.97 -26.70
C ARG A 69 -10.63 5.56 -26.89
N ALA A 70 -10.16 4.97 -25.80
CA ALA A 70 -9.76 3.58 -25.76
C ALA A 70 -10.22 2.92 -24.47
N PHE A 71 -10.60 1.65 -24.52
CA PHE A 71 -10.84 0.89 -23.32
C PHE A 71 -9.51 0.66 -22.57
N ARG A 72 -9.58 0.70 -21.26
CA ARG A 72 -8.48 0.28 -20.42
C ARG A 72 -8.22 -1.22 -20.69
N ILE A 73 -6.94 -1.60 -20.77
CA ILE A 73 -6.50 -2.95 -21.16
C ILE A 73 -7.13 -4.06 -20.28
N ASP A 74 -7.24 -3.78 -18.99
CA ASP A 74 -7.68 -4.74 -17.97
C ASP A 74 -9.16 -4.65 -17.62
N VAL A 75 -9.93 -3.72 -18.24
CA VAL A 75 -11.31 -3.45 -17.84
C VAL A 75 -12.22 -4.66 -18.05
N ARG A 76 -12.05 -5.38 -19.17
CA ARG A 76 -12.89 -6.54 -19.48
C ARG A 76 -12.75 -7.64 -18.42
N LYS A 77 -11.53 -8.00 -18.08
CA LYS A 77 -11.26 -9.01 -17.06
C LYS A 77 -11.84 -8.61 -15.70
N LYS A 78 -11.73 -7.32 -15.34
CA LYS A 78 -12.30 -6.81 -14.07
C LYS A 78 -13.83 -6.93 -14.04
N VAL A 79 -14.54 -6.52 -15.08
CA VAL A 79 -16.01 -6.54 -15.08
C VAL A 79 -16.59 -7.95 -15.22
N LEU A 80 -15.83 -8.89 -15.80
CA LEU A 80 -16.22 -10.29 -15.93
C LEU A 80 -15.81 -11.13 -14.70
N GLY A 81 -15.05 -10.57 -13.75
CA GLY A 81 -14.53 -11.32 -12.61
C GLY A 81 -13.39 -12.28 -12.94
N GLU A 82 -12.74 -12.10 -14.09
CA GLU A 82 -11.60 -12.91 -14.55
C GLU A 82 -10.24 -12.36 -14.12
N GLY A 83 -10.25 -11.16 -13.54
CA GLY A 83 -9.03 -10.51 -13.08
C GLY A 83 -8.55 -11.10 -11.77
N LYS A 84 -7.25 -11.43 -11.68
CA LYS A 84 -6.63 -11.94 -10.46
C LYS A 84 -5.88 -10.84 -9.73
N TYR A 85 -6.06 -10.78 -8.43
CA TYR A 85 -5.27 -10.02 -7.46
C TYR A 85 -4.24 -10.96 -6.81
N PRO A 86 -3.19 -10.48 -6.15
CA PRO A 86 -2.25 -11.36 -5.47
C PRO A 86 -2.90 -12.30 -4.45
N ASP A 87 -3.94 -11.83 -3.73
CA ASP A 87 -4.67 -12.63 -2.74
C ASP A 87 -5.58 -13.73 -3.37
N ASP A 88 -5.78 -13.68 -4.70
CA ASP A 88 -6.47 -14.73 -5.46
C ASP A 88 -5.52 -15.85 -5.94
N ILE A 89 -4.23 -15.74 -5.67
CA ILE A 89 -3.25 -16.76 -6.02
C ILE A 89 -3.33 -17.88 -4.99
N ASP A 90 -3.62 -19.07 -5.47
CA ASP A 90 -3.75 -20.27 -4.63
C ASP A 90 -2.66 -21.31 -4.94
N GLU A 91 -2.74 -22.45 -4.26
CA GLU A 91 -1.80 -23.56 -4.41
C GLU A 91 -1.85 -24.21 -5.82
N LEU A 92 -2.95 -24.05 -6.57
CA LEU A 92 -3.04 -24.52 -7.95
C LEU A 92 -2.25 -23.61 -8.89
N ASP A 93 -2.20 -22.31 -8.59
CA ASP A 93 -1.39 -21.35 -9.34
C ASP A 93 0.10 -21.47 -8.95
N GLN A 94 0.39 -21.69 -7.65
CA GLN A 94 1.73 -21.76 -7.08
C GLN A 94 1.86 -22.96 -6.11
N PRO A 95 2.24 -24.14 -6.60
CA PRO A 95 2.43 -25.31 -5.74
C PRO A 95 3.48 -25.07 -4.64
N GLY A 96 3.12 -25.38 -3.40
CA GLY A 96 3.95 -25.12 -2.23
C GLY A 96 3.83 -23.70 -1.68
N LEU A 97 2.75 -23.00 -2.00
CA LEU A 97 2.42 -21.69 -1.45
C LEU A 97 2.39 -21.76 0.08
N THR A 98 3.00 -20.77 0.73
CA THR A 98 2.96 -20.58 2.17
C THR A 98 2.44 -19.18 2.48
N TYR A 99 1.95 -19.01 3.71
CA TYR A 99 1.37 -17.76 4.16
C TYR A 99 2.30 -17.09 5.15
N ALA A 100 2.58 -15.81 4.94
CA ALA A 100 3.46 -15.02 5.77
C ALA A 100 2.75 -13.77 6.32
N SER A 101 2.97 -13.43 7.58
CA SER A 101 2.48 -12.21 8.18
C SER A 101 3.31 -11.79 9.38
N ALA A 102 3.49 -10.49 9.54
CA ALA A 102 4.26 -9.94 10.65
C ALA A 102 3.47 -9.91 11.97
N VAL A 103 4.17 -10.23 13.06
CA VAL A 103 3.76 -9.83 14.42
C VAL A 103 4.19 -8.40 14.63
N ARG A 104 3.23 -7.53 14.89
CA ARG A 104 3.41 -6.07 14.88
C ARG A 104 3.34 -5.47 16.28
N SER A 105 4.05 -4.37 16.49
CA SER A 105 4.00 -3.62 17.73
C SER A 105 2.60 -3.06 18.01
N LYS A 106 2.17 -3.18 19.26
CA LYS A 106 0.96 -2.51 19.79
C LYS A 106 1.26 -1.15 20.42
N TYR A 107 2.54 -0.80 20.56
CA TYR A 107 2.98 0.45 21.17
C TYR A 107 3.46 1.43 20.09
N PRO A 108 3.08 2.71 20.21
CA PRO A 108 3.55 3.75 19.29
C PRO A 108 5.05 4.07 19.50
N ARG A 109 5.57 3.83 20.70
CA ARG A 109 6.99 3.95 21.04
C ARG A 109 7.30 3.06 22.24
N ALA A 110 8.14 2.07 22.04
CA ALA A 110 8.58 1.17 23.09
C ALA A 110 9.94 0.55 22.72
N ARG A 111 10.77 0.28 23.71
CA ARG A 111 11.94 -0.57 23.51
C ARG A 111 11.52 -2.03 23.53
N VAL A 112 11.93 -2.79 22.52
CA VAL A 112 11.75 -4.25 22.47
C VAL A 112 12.82 -4.86 23.35
N LEU A 113 12.44 -5.43 24.50
CA LEU A 113 13.40 -6.01 25.46
C LEU A 113 13.80 -7.42 25.09
N SER A 114 12.81 -8.24 24.66
CA SER A 114 13.05 -9.62 24.26
C SER A 114 11.98 -10.10 23.28
N ILE A 115 12.34 -11.10 22.48
CA ILE A 115 11.45 -11.78 21.51
C ILE A 115 11.59 -13.27 21.73
N ASP A 116 10.51 -13.93 22.20
CA ASP A 116 10.46 -15.40 22.36
C ASP A 116 9.50 -16.00 21.33
N THR A 117 10.05 -16.74 20.38
CA THR A 117 9.34 -17.44 19.31
C THR A 117 9.25 -18.94 19.52
N SER A 118 9.85 -19.48 20.59
CA SER A 118 10.02 -20.91 20.81
C SER A 118 8.73 -21.73 20.71
N LYS A 119 7.62 -21.21 21.22
CA LYS A 119 6.30 -21.87 21.14
C LYS A 119 5.69 -21.82 19.75
N ALA A 120 5.94 -20.75 19.02
CA ALA A 120 5.48 -20.61 17.64
C ALA A 120 6.27 -21.53 16.70
N GLU A 121 7.58 -21.58 16.85
CA GLU A 121 8.46 -22.49 16.10
C GLU A 121 8.13 -23.97 16.32
N ALA A 122 7.69 -24.34 17.53
CA ALA A 122 7.28 -25.70 17.85
C ALA A 122 5.89 -26.11 17.35
N LEU A 123 5.12 -25.16 16.80
CA LEU A 123 3.78 -25.46 16.30
C LEU A 123 3.86 -26.18 14.94
N PRO A 124 3.26 -27.38 14.79
CA PRO A 124 3.22 -28.06 13.49
C PRO A 124 2.57 -27.19 12.40
N GLY A 125 3.15 -27.19 11.21
CA GLY A 125 2.74 -26.36 10.08
C GLY A 125 3.38 -24.97 10.04
N VAL A 126 4.18 -24.57 11.04
CA VAL A 126 5.06 -23.41 10.94
C VAL A 126 6.29 -23.79 10.13
N VAL A 127 6.50 -23.07 9.02
CA VAL A 127 7.60 -23.29 8.07
C VAL A 127 8.86 -22.57 8.53
N GLY A 128 8.70 -21.37 9.08
CA GLY A 128 9.82 -20.56 9.55
C GLY A 128 9.37 -19.29 10.27
N ILE A 129 10.32 -18.72 11.00
CA ILE A 129 10.14 -17.42 11.66
C ILE A 129 11.40 -16.61 11.37
N LEU A 130 11.20 -15.41 10.81
CA LEU A 130 12.28 -14.48 10.49
C LEU A 130 12.25 -13.28 11.44
N ARG A 131 13.42 -12.72 11.72
CA ARG A 131 13.65 -11.56 12.59
C ARG A 131 14.53 -10.55 11.88
N ALA A 132 14.77 -9.42 12.50
CA ALA A 132 15.60 -8.35 11.96
C ALA A 132 17.02 -8.81 11.57
N GLU A 133 17.61 -9.72 12.34
CA GLU A 133 18.94 -10.29 12.08
C GLU A 133 19.02 -11.21 10.86
N ASP A 134 17.86 -11.67 10.37
CA ASP A 134 17.77 -12.50 9.15
C ASP A 134 17.70 -11.65 7.87
N VAL A 135 17.49 -10.36 8.00
CA VAL A 135 17.38 -9.42 6.87
C VAL A 135 18.78 -8.84 6.58
N PRO A 136 19.34 -9.06 5.39
CA PRO A 136 20.69 -8.59 5.05
C PRO A 136 20.87 -7.07 5.21
N VAL A 137 19.90 -6.27 4.78
CA VAL A 137 19.84 -4.83 4.98
C VAL A 137 18.47 -4.48 5.54
N ASN A 138 18.41 -4.25 6.85
CA ASN A 138 17.14 -4.08 7.58
C ASN A 138 16.61 -2.64 7.55
N GLN A 139 17.00 -1.83 6.57
CA GLN A 139 16.47 -0.48 6.37
C GLN A 139 16.01 -0.31 4.94
N VAL A 140 14.77 0.15 4.78
CA VAL A 140 14.12 0.41 3.48
C VAL A 140 13.47 1.78 3.49
N GLY A 141 12.97 2.20 2.35
CA GLY A 141 12.20 3.42 2.18
C GLY A 141 12.28 3.94 0.75
N HIS A 142 11.17 4.47 0.27
CA HIS A 142 11.00 4.93 -1.11
C HIS A 142 12.00 6.05 -1.50
N LEU A 143 12.03 7.14 -0.76
CA LEU A 143 12.95 8.28 -0.99
C LEU A 143 14.07 8.33 0.04
N ILE A 144 13.78 7.95 1.25
CA ILE A 144 14.67 8.01 2.41
C ILE A 144 14.60 6.63 3.07
N GLN A 145 15.76 5.98 3.20
CA GLN A 145 15.86 4.66 3.81
C GLN A 145 16.05 4.83 5.32
N ASP A 146 14.95 5.01 6.03
CA ASP A 146 14.92 5.23 7.47
C ASP A 146 13.92 4.32 8.20
N TRP A 147 13.31 3.39 7.48
CA TRP A 147 12.34 2.46 8.02
C TRP A 147 12.96 1.08 8.20
N ASP A 148 12.87 0.52 9.41
CA ASP A 148 13.33 -0.84 9.66
C ASP A 148 12.31 -1.84 9.09
N VAL A 149 12.78 -2.84 8.34
CA VAL A 149 11.93 -3.95 7.87
C VAL A 149 11.32 -4.67 9.06
N MET A 150 12.13 -4.95 10.08
CA MET A 150 11.69 -5.48 11.37
C MET A 150 12.49 -4.82 12.51
N ILE A 151 11.82 -4.57 13.63
CA ILE A 151 12.46 -3.99 14.83
C ILE A 151 13.19 -5.10 15.59
N ALA A 152 14.49 -4.94 15.79
CA ALA A 152 15.30 -5.89 16.54
C ALA A 152 15.07 -5.82 18.06
N ALA A 153 15.45 -6.86 18.77
CA ALA A 153 15.55 -6.81 20.23
C ALA A 153 16.62 -5.77 20.64
N GLY A 154 16.27 -4.89 21.56
CA GLY A 154 17.07 -3.73 21.97
C GLY A 154 16.67 -2.42 21.31
N ASP A 155 16.02 -2.47 20.16
CA ASP A 155 15.61 -1.30 19.39
C ASP A 155 14.26 -0.72 19.84
N ILE A 156 13.92 0.45 19.32
CA ILE A 156 12.73 1.20 19.69
C ILE A 156 11.75 1.24 18.52
N THR A 157 10.49 0.86 18.77
CA THR A 157 9.40 1.04 17.81
C THR A 157 9.09 2.53 17.60
N ARG A 158 8.66 2.91 16.40
CA ARG A 158 8.39 4.29 16.00
C ARG A 158 6.91 4.58 15.77
N CYS A 159 6.13 3.52 15.47
CA CYS A 159 4.68 3.63 15.36
C CYS A 159 3.98 2.35 15.80
N VAL A 160 2.67 2.45 16.01
CA VAL A 160 1.83 1.25 16.14
C VAL A 160 1.82 0.53 14.79
N GLY A 161 2.16 -0.75 14.81
CA GLY A 161 2.19 -1.54 13.59
C GLY A 161 3.58 -1.84 13.03
N ASP A 162 4.65 -1.30 13.61
CA ASP A 162 6.02 -1.72 13.27
C ASP A 162 6.15 -3.23 13.34
N ALA A 163 6.69 -3.85 12.30
CA ALA A 163 6.92 -5.28 12.26
C ALA A 163 8.09 -5.67 13.17
N ILE A 164 7.97 -6.80 13.87
CA ILE A 164 9.01 -7.29 14.79
C ILE A 164 9.44 -8.68 14.41
N VAL A 165 8.50 -9.55 14.03
CA VAL A 165 8.75 -10.94 13.66
C VAL A 165 7.87 -11.26 12.46
N LEU A 166 8.43 -11.90 11.44
CA LEU A 166 7.68 -12.47 10.33
C LEU A 166 7.48 -13.96 10.58
N VAL A 167 6.23 -14.42 10.63
CA VAL A 167 5.86 -15.83 10.76
C VAL A 167 5.43 -16.36 9.41
N VAL A 168 5.94 -17.54 9.05
CA VAL A 168 5.59 -18.26 7.82
C VAL A 168 4.98 -19.62 8.18
N ALA A 169 3.83 -19.95 7.62
CA ALA A 169 3.11 -21.19 7.88
C ALA A 169 2.50 -21.79 6.62
N GLU A 170 2.17 -23.08 6.67
CA GLU A 170 1.56 -23.83 5.55
C GLU A 170 0.13 -23.37 5.25
N ASP A 171 -0.58 -22.80 6.24
CA ASP A 171 -1.94 -22.30 6.09
C ASP A 171 -2.21 -21.10 7.00
N GLU A 172 -3.22 -20.29 6.67
CA GLU A 172 -3.60 -19.09 7.42
C GLU A 172 -4.02 -19.37 8.87
N ALA A 173 -4.71 -20.47 9.11
CA ALA A 173 -5.17 -20.82 10.46
C ALA A 173 -3.99 -21.14 11.38
N THR A 174 -2.98 -21.83 10.87
CA THR A 174 -1.71 -22.11 11.55
C THR A 174 -0.93 -20.81 11.74
N LEU A 175 -0.84 -19.96 10.71
CA LEU A 175 -0.20 -18.65 10.79
C LEU A 175 -0.78 -17.81 11.93
N GLU A 176 -2.09 -17.67 11.99
CA GLU A 176 -2.76 -16.86 13.02
C GLU A 176 -2.61 -17.45 14.44
N LYS A 177 -2.51 -18.77 14.58
CA LYS A 177 -2.18 -19.43 15.86
C LYS A 177 -0.74 -19.15 16.26
N ALA A 178 0.19 -19.31 15.33
CA ALA A 178 1.63 -19.11 15.56
C ALA A 178 1.92 -17.66 15.99
N LYS A 179 1.35 -16.66 15.31
CA LYS A 179 1.49 -15.24 15.67
C LYS A 179 1.08 -14.96 17.11
N LYS A 180 0.02 -15.62 17.64
CA LYS A 180 -0.42 -15.47 19.02
C LYS A 180 0.50 -16.13 20.05
N LEU A 181 1.36 -17.05 19.63
CA LEU A 181 2.32 -17.74 20.49
C LEU A 181 3.63 -16.96 20.64
N VAL A 182 3.93 -16.04 19.73
CA VAL A 182 5.08 -15.14 19.85
C VAL A 182 4.89 -14.23 21.05
N LYS A 183 5.90 -14.15 21.90
CA LYS A 183 5.91 -13.26 23.07
C LYS A 183 6.98 -12.20 22.88
N ILE A 184 6.58 -10.96 23.11
CA ILE A 184 7.48 -9.81 23.03
C ILE A 184 7.33 -9.02 24.31
N ASP A 185 8.45 -8.80 24.99
CA ASP A 185 8.52 -7.94 26.16
C ASP A 185 8.92 -6.53 25.75
N TYR A 186 8.21 -5.55 26.29
CA TYR A 186 8.37 -4.14 25.94
C TYR A 186 8.63 -3.28 27.18
N GLU A 187 9.46 -2.27 27.01
CA GLU A 187 9.52 -1.08 27.87
C GLU A 187 8.80 0.06 27.15
N PRO A 188 7.55 0.41 27.52
CA PRO A 188 6.84 1.53 26.93
C PRO A 188 7.56 2.84 27.18
N LEU A 189 7.65 3.67 26.14
CA LEU A 189 8.26 5.01 26.16
C LEU A 189 7.21 6.04 25.77
N GLU A 190 7.43 7.30 26.21
CA GLU A 190 6.52 8.40 25.85
C GLU A 190 6.60 8.65 24.33
N PRO A 191 5.48 8.59 23.60
CA PRO A 191 5.45 8.81 22.16
C PRO A 191 5.48 10.29 21.81
N VAL A 192 6.02 10.63 20.65
CA VAL A 192 5.91 11.96 20.05
C VAL A 192 4.65 12.01 19.19
N ARG A 193 3.68 12.85 19.55
CA ARG A 193 2.31 12.83 18.99
C ARG A 193 2.01 13.93 17.98
N ASN A 194 2.82 14.98 17.97
CA ASN A 194 2.58 16.14 17.11
C ASN A 194 3.88 16.95 16.87
N ILE A 195 3.80 17.87 15.91
CA ILE A 195 4.92 18.72 15.51
C ILE A 195 5.48 19.57 16.65
N VAL A 196 4.65 20.01 17.59
CA VAL A 196 5.10 20.86 18.71
C VAL A 196 5.96 20.03 19.65
N GLU A 197 5.50 18.82 20.01
CA GLU A 197 6.28 17.86 20.81
C GLU A 197 7.57 17.45 20.09
N ALA A 198 7.51 17.16 18.79
CA ALA A 198 8.67 16.75 18.00
C ALA A 198 9.77 17.82 17.94
N ARG A 199 9.40 19.11 18.02
CA ARG A 199 10.34 20.25 17.96
C ARG A 199 10.70 20.83 19.31
N ALA A 200 10.24 20.26 20.40
CA ALA A 200 10.65 20.67 21.74
C ALA A 200 12.16 20.40 21.93
N ALA A 201 12.82 21.23 22.72
CA ALA A 201 14.29 21.15 22.92
C ALA A 201 14.73 19.82 23.58
N ASP A 202 13.84 19.21 24.33
CA ASP A 202 13.99 17.92 25.03
C ASP A 202 13.29 16.75 24.33
N ALA A 203 12.80 16.96 23.11
CA ALA A 203 12.15 15.90 22.35
C ALA A 203 13.09 14.71 22.11
N PRO A 204 12.62 13.48 22.31
CA PRO A 204 13.40 12.32 21.93
C PRO A 204 13.59 12.30 20.42
N ARG A 205 14.78 11.93 19.97
CA ARG A 205 15.03 11.70 18.54
C ARG A 205 14.27 10.50 18.06
N LEU A 206 13.62 10.61 16.90
CA LEU A 206 12.93 9.51 16.22
C LEU A 206 13.88 8.73 15.33
N HIS A 207 14.80 9.44 14.65
CA HIS A 207 15.88 8.87 13.86
C HIS A 207 17.18 9.65 14.12
N ASP A 208 18.29 8.95 14.27
CA ASP A 208 19.61 9.57 14.42
C ASP A 208 20.20 9.97 13.06
N SER A 209 19.96 9.13 12.06
CA SER A 209 20.39 9.35 10.68
C SER A 209 19.42 8.66 9.71
N PHE A 210 19.56 8.96 8.43
CA PHE A 210 18.93 8.22 7.35
C PHE A 210 19.89 8.09 6.17
N PHE A 211 19.63 7.10 5.32
CA PHE A 211 20.35 6.96 4.06
C PHE A 211 19.49 7.49 2.91
N ALA A 212 20.04 8.40 2.12
CA ALA A 212 19.37 8.94 0.94
C ALA A 212 20.40 9.34 -0.13
N PHE A 213 20.08 9.08 -1.39
CA PHE A 213 20.89 9.46 -2.55
C PHE A 213 22.37 9.04 -2.43
N GLY A 214 22.62 7.84 -1.87
CA GLY A 214 23.97 7.30 -1.72
C GLY A 214 24.78 7.82 -0.54
N ASN A 215 24.16 8.59 0.37
CA ASN A 215 24.84 9.17 1.53
C ASN A 215 24.04 8.97 2.82
N THR A 216 24.77 8.77 3.93
CA THR A 216 24.19 8.86 5.27
C THR A 216 24.09 10.32 5.67
N VAL A 217 22.91 10.75 6.11
CA VAL A 217 22.63 12.09 6.58
C VAL A 217 22.33 12.03 8.07
N GLU A 218 23.19 12.66 8.89
CA GLU A 218 22.97 12.78 10.33
C GLU A 218 21.89 13.83 10.63
N LEU A 219 20.90 13.45 11.43
CA LEU A 219 19.83 14.34 11.85
C LEU A 219 20.22 15.05 13.16
N LYS A 220 19.99 16.34 13.22
CA LYS A 220 20.26 17.15 14.44
C LYS A 220 19.03 17.26 15.34
N ASP A 221 17.84 17.12 14.75
CA ASP A 221 16.53 17.21 15.37
C ASP A 221 15.53 16.33 14.63
N ASN A 222 14.24 16.41 14.95
CA ASN A 222 13.18 15.66 14.29
C ASN A 222 12.66 16.34 12.99
N VAL A 223 13.50 17.12 12.30
CA VAL A 223 13.17 17.69 10.98
C VAL A 223 13.76 16.82 9.89
N CYS A 224 12.93 16.06 9.24
CA CYS A 224 13.35 15.15 8.15
C CYS A 224 13.82 15.91 6.90
N GLN A 225 13.22 17.05 6.59
CA GLN A 225 13.59 17.85 5.42
C GLN A 225 13.15 19.30 5.57
N SER A 226 13.98 20.23 5.02
CA SER A 226 13.63 21.62 4.82
C SER A 226 13.85 22.01 3.36
N ARG A 227 12.87 22.64 2.73
CA ARG A 227 12.93 23.17 1.37
C ARG A 227 12.59 24.65 1.40
N HIS A 228 13.45 25.47 0.79
CA HIS A 228 13.22 26.89 0.62
C HIS A 228 13.18 27.22 -0.87
N VAL A 229 12.01 27.73 -1.32
CA VAL A 229 11.81 28.16 -2.71
C VAL A 229 11.46 29.62 -2.69
N THR A 230 12.23 30.44 -3.42
CA THR A 230 12.04 31.90 -3.49
C THR A 230 11.79 32.31 -4.93
N ARG A 231 10.76 33.15 -5.15
CA ARG A 231 10.52 33.83 -6.41
C ARG A 231 10.12 35.25 -6.15
N GLY A 232 10.92 36.21 -6.63
CA GLY A 232 10.71 37.64 -6.36
C GLY A 232 10.95 38.01 -4.89
N ASP A 233 10.33 39.08 -4.43
CA ASP A 233 10.37 39.56 -3.04
C ASP A 233 8.98 39.41 -2.39
N ALA A 234 8.77 38.30 -1.72
CA ALA A 234 7.51 37.99 -1.07
C ALA A 234 7.18 38.93 0.09
N ALA A 235 8.18 39.39 0.84
CA ALA A 235 7.98 40.29 1.97
C ALA A 235 7.48 41.65 1.48
N LYS A 236 8.10 42.20 0.45
CA LYS A 236 7.69 43.44 -0.19
C LYS A 236 6.29 43.31 -0.80
N ALA A 237 6.00 42.23 -1.54
CA ALA A 237 4.70 42.00 -2.14
C ALA A 237 3.57 41.90 -1.08
N LEU A 238 3.81 41.24 0.06
CA LEU A 238 2.85 41.21 1.18
C LEU A 238 2.63 42.61 1.79
N ALA A 239 3.68 43.37 2.00
CA ALA A 239 3.60 44.71 2.56
C ALA A 239 2.85 45.72 1.64
N GLU A 240 2.98 45.55 0.33
CA GLU A 240 2.34 46.39 -0.70
C GLU A 240 0.94 45.90 -1.11
N SER A 241 0.52 44.72 -0.60
CA SER A 241 -0.81 44.16 -0.91
C SER A 241 -1.94 45.00 -0.29
N ALA A 242 -2.98 45.27 -1.08
CA ALA A 242 -4.17 46.01 -0.61
C ALA A 242 -4.93 45.21 0.49
N PHE A 243 -4.86 43.89 0.47
CA PHE A 243 -5.50 43.00 1.45
C PHE A 243 -4.57 41.84 1.76
N THR A 244 -4.45 41.48 3.03
CA THR A 244 -3.75 40.28 3.52
C THR A 244 -4.69 39.47 4.40
N VAL A 245 -4.63 38.13 4.28
CA VAL A 245 -5.36 37.18 5.13
C VAL A 245 -4.35 36.24 5.72
N THR A 246 -4.39 36.07 7.05
CA THR A 246 -3.62 35.07 7.76
C THR A 246 -4.56 34.10 8.46
N GLN A 247 -4.43 32.83 8.16
CA GLN A 247 -5.27 31.79 8.75
C GLN A 247 -4.45 30.53 9.04
N ARG A 248 -4.80 29.84 10.13
CA ARG A 248 -4.26 28.53 10.46
C ARG A 248 -5.20 27.44 9.95
N PHE A 249 -4.65 26.48 9.24
CA PHE A 249 -5.37 25.29 8.78
C PHE A 249 -4.81 24.05 9.48
N THR A 250 -5.68 23.10 9.80
CA THR A 250 -5.32 21.81 10.36
C THR A 250 -6.05 20.72 9.58
N THR A 251 -5.31 19.72 9.15
CA THR A 251 -5.86 18.52 8.50
C THR A 251 -5.59 17.30 9.39
N PRO A 252 -6.55 16.37 9.53
CA PRO A 252 -6.30 15.12 10.26
C PRO A 252 -5.45 14.17 9.44
N PHE A 253 -4.82 13.21 10.11
CA PHE A 253 -4.37 11.99 9.46
C PHE A 253 -5.57 11.24 8.91
N THR A 254 -5.46 10.75 7.68
CA THR A 254 -6.54 10.02 7.00
C THR A 254 -5.93 8.80 6.32
N GLU A 255 -6.41 7.62 6.71
CA GLU A 255 -6.06 6.37 6.06
C GLU A 255 -6.61 6.34 4.63
N HIS A 256 -5.85 5.79 3.68
CA HIS A 256 -6.26 5.65 2.28
C HIS A 256 -7.47 4.73 2.14
N ALA A 257 -7.55 3.71 2.97
CA ALA A 257 -8.66 2.77 3.07
C ALA A 257 -9.10 2.21 1.72
N PHE A 258 -8.15 1.77 0.91
CA PHE A 258 -8.44 1.06 -0.34
C PHE A 258 -9.13 -0.27 -0.02
N LEU A 259 -10.06 -0.69 -0.91
CA LEU A 259 -10.91 -1.86 -0.66
C LEU A 259 -10.11 -3.17 -0.70
N GLU A 260 -9.15 -3.28 -1.62
CA GLU A 260 -8.23 -4.39 -1.72
C GLU A 260 -7.02 -4.13 -0.81
N PRO A 261 -6.81 -4.90 0.28
CA PRO A 261 -5.63 -4.79 1.14
C PRO A 261 -4.34 -5.02 0.36
N GLU A 262 -3.23 -4.64 0.93
CA GLU A 262 -1.91 -4.93 0.39
C GLU A 262 -1.60 -6.41 0.51
N CYS A 263 -1.16 -6.98 -0.59
CA CYS A 263 -0.72 -8.37 -0.69
C CYS A 263 0.43 -8.49 -1.70
N ALA A 264 1.35 -9.39 -1.44
CA ALA A 264 2.40 -9.77 -2.37
C ALA A 264 2.65 -11.28 -2.29
N VAL A 265 2.98 -11.87 -3.44
CA VAL A 265 3.40 -13.26 -3.54
C VAL A 265 4.79 -13.29 -4.15
N ALA A 266 5.74 -13.92 -3.45
CA ALA A 266 7.11 -14.02 -3.90
C ALA A 266 7.53 -15.49 -4.09
N PHE A 267 8.31 -15.74 -5.14
CA PHE A 267 8.83 -17.08 -5.42
C PHE A 267 10.19 -17.03 -6.13
N PRO A 268 11.00 -18.07 -6.00
CA PRO A 268 12.29 -18.14 -6.67
C PRO A 268 12.14 -18.00 -8.20
N TYR A 269 12.95 -17.15 -8.79
CA TYR A 269 12.94 -16.92 -10.24
C TYR A 269 14.36 -16.71 -10.75
N LYS A 270 14.82 -17.58 -11.66
CA LYS A 270 16.20 -17.57 -12.17
C LYS A 270 17.19 -17.61 -10.98
N ASN A 271 18.09 -16.61 -10.92
CA ASN A 271 19.08 -16.43 -9.84
C ASN A 271 18.64 -15.42 -8.77
N GLY A 272 17.35 -15.15 -8.67
CA GLY A 272 16.77 -14.17 -7.76
C GLY A 272 15.34 -14.50 -7.37
N VAL A 273 14.49 -13.50 -7.26
CA VAL A 273 13.11 -13.59 -6.82
C VAL A 273 12.17 -12.87 -7.78
N LYS A 274 10.98 -13.42 -8.00
CA LYS A 274 9.85 -12.71 -8.62
C LYS A 274 8.83 -12.37 -7.55
N VAL A 275 8.39 -11.12 -7.55
CA VAL A 275 7.35 -10.58 -6.65
C VAL A 275 6.15 -10.17 -7.51
N GLN A 276 5.01 -10.78 -7.24
CA GLN A 276 3.71 -10.37 -7.78
C GLN A 276 2.99 -9.57 -6.70
N SER A 277 2.67 -8.31 -6.95
CA SER A 277 2.12 -7.41 -5.93
C SER A 277 1.10 -6.44 -6.48
N THR A 278 0.32 -5.84 -5.58
CA THR A 278 -0.52 -4.69 -5.87
C THR A 278 0.22 -3.42 -5.44
N ASP A 279 1.09 -2.92 -6.28
CA ASP A 279 1.85 -1.69 -6.04
C ASP A 279 1.51 -0.59 -7.05
N GLN A 280 1.86 0.63 -6.71
CA GLN A 280 1.77 1.80 -7.59
C GLN A 280 3.12 2.17 -8.21
N GLY A 281 4.20 1.43 -7.86
CA GLY A 281 5.56 1.69 -8.30
C GLY A 281 6.43 0.44 -8.40
N ALA A 282 6.23 -0.42 -9.42
CA ALA A 282 6.99 -1.67 -9.59
C ALA A 282 8.52 -1.50 -9.58
N TYR A 283 9.02 -0.36 -10.05
CA TYR A 283 10.46 -0.07 -10.05
C TYR A 283 10.98 0.29 -8.67
N ASP A 284 10.16 0.96 -7.85
CA ASP A 284 10.51 1.29 -6.48
C ASP A 284 10.47 0.03 -5.62
N THR A 285 9.41 -0.79 -5.75
CA THR A 285 9.34 -2.12 -5.14
C THR A 285 10.56 -2.97 -5.48
N ARG A 286 10.96 -3.00 -6.77
CA ARG A 286 12.17 -3.71 -7.19
C ARG A 286 13.43 -3.19 -6.51
N LYS A 287 13.59 -1.87 -6.47
CA LYS A 287 14.75 -1.21 -5.88
C LYS A 287 14.84 -1.50 -4.37
N GLU A 288 13.75 -1.37 -3.65
CA GLU A 288 13.73 -1.56 -2.20
C GLU A 288 13.95 -3.04 -1.83
N CYS A 289 13.29 -3.98 -2.51
CA CYS A 289 13.53 -5.40 -2.30
C CYS A 289 14.98 -5.79 -2.65
N ALA A 290 15.54 -5.26 -3.73
CA ALA A 290 16.93 -5.52 -4.07
C ALA A 290 17.88 -4.95 -3.01
N HIS A 291 17.61 -3.76 -2.49
CA HIS A 291 18.39 -3.16 -1.40
C HIS A 291 18.34 -4.02 -0.14
N MET A 292 17.16 -4.47 0.28
CA MET A 292 16.98 -5.35 1.44
C MET A 292 17.81 -6.63 1.33
N PHE A 293 17.94 -7.21 0.13
CA PHE A 293 18.80 -8.37 -0.14
C PHE A 293 20.29 -8.03 -0.26
N GLY A 294 20.68 -6.75 -0.25
CA GLY A 294 22.04 -6.31 -0.53
C GLY A 294 22.43 -6.43 -2.02
N TRP A 295 21.46 -6.43 -2.92
CA TRP A 295 21.63 -6.55 -4.38
C TRP A 295 21.53 -5.21 -5.11
N ASP A 296 21.99 -4.12 -4.49
CA ASP A 296 21.94 -2.77 -5.10
C ASP A 296 22.61 -2.68 -6.48
N ASN A 297 23.64 -3.49 -6.69
CA ASN A 297 24.36 -3.56 -7.97
C ASN A 297 23.78 -4.58 -8.96
N GLU A 298 22.79 -5.38 -8.53
CA GLU A 298 22.16 -6.46 -9.30
C GLU A 298 20.62 -6.41 -9.15
N PRO A 299 19.98 -5.22 -9.29
CA PRO A 299 18.56 -5.07 -9.03
C PRO A 299 17.67 -5.91 -9.97
N GLU A 300 18.20 -6.34 -11.11
CA GLU A 300 17.52 -7.24 -12.05
C GLU A 300 17.29 -8.66 -11.49
N ARG A 301 17.92 -9.03 -10.39
CA ARG A 301 17.61 -10.28 -9.67
C ARG A 301 16.22 -10.25 -9.02
N VAL A 302 15.69 -9.06 -8.77
CA VAL A 302 14.29 -8.88 -8.36
C VAL A 302 13.45 -8.52 -9.56
N VAL A 303 12.47 -9.35 -9.88
CA VAL A 303 11.49 -9.10 -10.95
C VAL A 303 10.14 -8.82 -10.31
N VAL A 304 9.62 -7.63 -10.52
CA VAL A 304 8.29 -7.24 -10.00
C VAL A 304 7.26 -7.27 -11.12
N GLU A 305 6.14 -7.91 -10.84
CA GLU A 305 4.96 -7.92 -11.69
C GLU A 305 3.79 -7.29 -10.93
N THR A 306 3.39 -6.08 -11.34
CA THR A 306 2.20 -5.44 -10.80
C THR A 306 0.96 -6.14 -11.32
N MET A 307 0.18 -6.71 -10.42
CA MET A 307 -1.10 -7.34 -10.70
C MET A 307 -2.24 -6.32 -10.74
N LEU A 308 -3.49 -6.74 -10.73
CA LEU A 308 -4.61 -5.83 -10.63
C LEU A 308 -4.57 -5.08 -9.30
N VAL A 309 -4.80 -3.77 -9.35
CA VAL A 309 -4.82 -2.91 -8.18
C VAL A 309 -6.25 -2.47 -7.89
N GLY A 310 -6.76 -2.85 -6.73
CA GLY A 310 -8.10 -2.52 -6.25
C GLY A 310 -8.21 -1.19 -5.52
N GLY A 311 -7.33 -0.25 -5.86
CA GLY A 311 -7.18 1.07 -5.27
C GLY A 311 -5.87 1.20 -4.52
N GLY A 312 -5.32 2.40 -4.45
CA GLY A 312 -4.07 2.67 -3.74
C GLY A 312 -4.05 4.08 -3.16
N PHE A 313 -4.50 5.10 -3.92
CA PHE A 313 -4.60 6.51 -3.50
C PHE A 313 -3.29 7.08 -2.95
N GLY A 314 -2.15 6.55 -3.41
CA GLY A 314 -0.82 6.85 -2.88
C GLY A 314 -0.35 5.88 -1.77
N GLY A 315 -1.24 5.13 -1.12
CA GLY A 315 -0.89 4.22 -0.03
C GLY A 315 -0.13 2.96 -0.47
N LYS A 316 -0.22 2.59 -1.75
CA LYS A 316 0.54 1.47 -2.34
C LYS A 316 1.74 1.94 -3.17
N GLU A 317 2.16 3.18 -3.01
CA GLU A 317 3.37 3.73 -3.59
C GLU A 317 4.60 3.35 -2.76
N ASP A 318 4.47 3.40 -1.44
CA ASP A 318 5.47 2.87 -0.52
C ASP A 318 5.41 1.33 -0.45
N VAL A 319 6.55 0.70 -0.24
CA VAL A 319 6.69 -0.75 -0.11
C VAL A 319 6.34 -1.14 1.33
N THR A 320 5.18 -1.75 1.55
CA THR A 320 4.65 -2.03 2.90
C THR A 320 4.63 -3.50 3.27
N VAL A 321 4.42 -4.39 2.30
CA VAL A 321 4.38 -5.85 2.52
C VAL A 321 5.34 -6.62 1.62
N GLN A 322 5.78 -6.03 0.51
CA GLN A 322 6.63 -6.69 -0.49
C GLN A 322 8.02 -7.02 0.02
N HIS A 323 8.49 -6.32 1.04
CA HIS A 323 9.78 -6.55 1.70
C HIS A 323 9.71 -7.57 2.85
N HIS A 324 8.53 -8.02 3.22
CA HIS A 324 8.30 -9.12 4.18
C HIS A 324 8.18 -10.45 3.45
#